data_5c416ec645265d8ff622e418ac67b061
#
_entry.id   5c416ec645265d8ff622e418ac67b061
#
_cell.length_a   1.000
_cell.length_b   1.000
_cell.length_c   1.000
_cell.angle_alpha   90.00
_cell.angle_beta   90.00
_cell.angle_gamma   90.00
#
_symmetry.space_group_name_H-M   'P 1'
#
loop_
_entity.id
_entity.type
_entity.pdbx_description
1 polymer ?
#
loop_
_entity_poly.entity_id
_entity_poly.type
_entity_poly.pdbx_seq_one_letter_code
_entity_poly.pdbx_strand_id
1 'polypeptide(L)'
;TNLDSTHLSKLKKVDNVKKVEPTYSISGLGTLTASDKSKSGLMTLDTWTQSNINDDYVAGSKPADGEIAIYASDAKELNKDYKSLVGKKITLKIPAKTAAGASVEVTKEFTVSGILKNPQGPASSSSSLIATYNTVKAALESANADSDATYAVVTVNKVDNVKSTTSDIQNLKIDGTKTFVTYSVTSFLDVITNITNIVSYVLAAIAGISLIVSIFMIVVTTYMSVAERTKEIGVIRALGGRKKDISRLFTAESLILGLSSAAIAIGFAYLGQFLINKALSSFLDGASIVQISGGHIIFAIIVAVLIALLASLAPSGRAARLNTIEALASE
;
A
#
# COMPACT_ATOMS: atom_id res chain seq x y z
N THR A 1 2.29 -21.45 -20.92
CA THR A 1 3.49 -22.17 -21.39
C THR A 1 4.49 -22.18 -20.25
N ASN A 2 4.94 -23.35 -19.84
CA ASN A 2 5.95 -23.51 -18.80
C ASN A 2 7.32 -23.00 -19.30
N LEU A 3 8.21 -22.70 -18.37
CA LEU A 3 9.53 -22.12 -18.67
C LEU A 3 10.57 -23.23 -18.78
N ASP A 4 10.93 -23.60 -20.00
CA ASP A 4 12.01 -24.56 -20.29
C ASP A 4 13.40 -23.95 -20.07
N SER A 5 14.44 -24.75 -20.30
CA SER A 5 15.83 -24.31 -20.16
C SER A 5 16.20 -23.14 -21.09
N THR A 6 15.57 -23.05 -22.28
CA THR A 6 15.79 -21.96 -23.26
C THR A 6 15.25 -20.65 -22.73
N HIS A 7 14.02 -20.68 -22.20
CA HIS A 7 13.40 -19.53 -21.55
C HIS A 7 14.26 -18.99 -20.39
N LEU A 8 14.68 -19.89 -19.48
CA LEU A 8 15.50 -19.54 -18.32
C LEU A 8 16.87 -18.99 -18.72
N SER A 9 17.49 -19.54 -19.76
CA SER A 9 18.79 -19.05 -20.25
C SER A 9 18.71 -17.66 -20.87
N LYS A 10 17.62 -17.32 -21.56
CA LYS A 10 17.39 -15.99 -22.10
C LYS A 10 17.11 -14.97 -20.99
N LEU A 11 16.34 -15.33 -19.96
CA LEU A 11 16.11 -14.45 -18.81
C LEU A 11 17.41 -14.09 -18.08
N LYS A 12 18.34 -15.03 -17.93
CA LYS A 12 19.65 -14.79 -17.29
C LYS A 12 20.54 -13.80 -18.04
N LYS A 13 20.29 -13.61 -19.35
CA LYS A 13 21.08 -12.71 -20.22
C LYS A 13 20.52 -11.29 -20.28
N VAL A 14 19.38 -11.03 -19.67
CA VAL A 14 18.77 -9.68 -19.65
C VAL A 14 19.60 -8.76 -18.75
N ASP A 15 19.82 -7.54 -19.20
CA ASP A 15 20.57 -6.54 -18.45
C ASP A 15 19.94 -6.28 -17.05
N ASN A 16 20.81 -6.03 -16.08
CA ASN A 16 20.45 -5.80 -14.68
C ASN A 16 19.82 -7.00 -13.94
N VAL A 17 19.68 -8.16 -14.57
CA VAL A 17 19.25 -9.39 -13.89
C VAL A 17 20.42 -9.93 -13.05
N LYS A 18 20.19 -10.03 -11.73
CA LYS A 18 21.17 -10.60 -10.78
C LYS A 18 21.00 -12.09 -10.62
N LYS A 19 19.76 -12.59 -10.57
CA LYS A 19 19.45 -14.00 -10.32
C LYS A 19 18.13 -14.36 -10.99
N VAL A 20 18.05 -15.58 -11.52
CA VAL A 20 16.80 -16.18 -12.02
C VAL A 20 16.60 -17.49 -11.28
N GLU A 21 15.54 -17.58 -10.50
CA GLU A 21 15.15 -18.76 -9.73
C GLU A 21 13.92 -19.38 -10.36
N PRO A 22 14.06 -20.51 -11.06
CA PRO A 22 12.89 -21.23 -11.58
C PRO A 22 12.06 -21.78 -10.42
N THR A 23 10.75 -21.76 -10.58
CA THR A 23 9.82 -22.02 -9.49
C THR A 23 8.64 -22.83 -10.00
N TYR A 24 8.17 -23.77 -9.19
CA TYR A 24 6.92 -24.48 -9.40
C TYR A 24 5.85 -23.94 -8.47
N SER A 25 4.61 -23.93 -8.96
CA SER A 25 3.39 -23.80 -8.17
C SER A 25 2.36 -24.74 -8.76
N ILE A 26 2.20 -25.88 -8.14
CA ILE A 26 1.32 -26.95 -8.63
C ILE A 26 0.13 -27.03 -7.69
N SER A 27 -1.06 -26.70 -8.19
CA SER A 27 -2.28 -26.69 -7.41
C SER A 27 -3.28 -27.71 -7.94
N GLY A 28 -3.96 -28.39 -7.03
CA GLY A 28 -5.03 -29.32 -7.39
C GLY A 28 -5.67 -29.99 -6.18
N LEU A 29 -6.72 -30.76 -6.43
CA LEU A 29 -7.32 -31.61 -5.42
C LEU A 29 -6.37 -32.77 -5.12
N GLY A 30 -5.72 -32.70 -3.97
CA GLY A 30 -4.71 -33.66 -3.56
C GLY A 30 -5.03 -34.30 -2.22
N THR A 31 -4.18 -35.25 -1.82
CA THR A 31 -4.23 -35.93 -0.52
C THR A 31 -2.84 -35.94 0.11
N LEU A 32 -2.79 -35.57 1.37
CA LEU A 32 -1.61 -35.62 2.22
C LEU A 32 -1.82 -36.68 3.30
N THR A 33 -0.96 -37.67 3.37
CA THR A 33 -1.08 -38.80 4.28
C THR A 33 0.13 -38.89 5.18
N ALA A 34 -0.10 -38.95 6.50
CA ALA A 34 0.92 -39.19 7.52
C ALA A 34 0.50 -40.41 8.35
N SER A 35 1.25 -41.49 8.29
CA SER A 35 0.92 -42.75 8.96
C SER A 35 -0.49 -43.26 8.59
N ASP A 36 -1.43 -43.18 9.50
CA ASP A 36 -2.82 -43.64 9.40
C ASP A 36 -3.83 -42.53 9.11
N LYS A 37 -3.39 -41.27 9.08
CA LYS A 37 -4.26 -40.10 8.85
C LYS A 37 -3.99 -39.46 7.51
N SER A 38 -5.09 -39.09 6.86
CA SER A 38 -5.06 -38.42 5.57
C SER A 38 -5.91 -37.14 5.61
N LYS A 39 -5.42 -36.10 4.92
CA LYS A 39 -6.15 -34.89 4.62
C LYS A 39 -6.30 -34.80 3.10
N SER A 40 -7.52 -34.53 2.62
CA SER A 40 -7.81 -34.31 1.21
C SER A 40 -8.42 -32.93 1.01
N GLY A 41 -8.06 -32.26 -0.08
CA GLY A 41 -8.58 -30.95 -0.42
C GLY A 41 -7.75 -30.25 -1.50
N LEU A 42 -8.02 -28.97 -1.71
CA LEU A 42 -7.19 -28.15 -2.58
C LEU A 42 -5.82 -27.97 -1.91
N MET A 43 -4.79 -28.43 -2.59
CA MET A 43 -3.39 -28.35 -2.13
C MET A 43 -2.54 -27.65 -3.17
N THR A 44 -1.51 -26.99 -2.73
CA THR A 44 -0.49 -26.38 -3.57
C THR A 44 0.88 -26.87 -3.15
N LEU A 45 1.68 -27.32 -4.10
CA LEU A 45 3.10 -27.61 -3.90
C LEU A 45 3.91 -26.49 -4.53
N ASP A 46 4.51 -25.67 -3.70
CA ASP A 46 5.29 -24.48 -4.08
C ASP A 46 6.79 -24.71 -3.89
N THR A 47 7.57 -24.07 -4.73
CA THR A 47 9.02 -24.04 -4.54
C THR A 47 9.40 -22.96 -3.52
N TRP A 48 10.27 -23.34 -2.57
CA TRP A 48 10.88 -22.38 -1.68
C TRP A 48 11.78 -21.41 -2.45
N THR A 49 11.54 -20.10 -2.27
CA THR A 49 12.43 -19.04 -2.75
C THR A 49 12.61 -18.01 -1.64
N GLN A 50 13.73 -17.33 -1.61
CA GLN A 50 14.04 -16.33 -0.59
C GLN A 50 13.04 -15.15 -0.54
N SER A 51 12.28 -14.95 -1.63
CA SER A 51 11.35 -13.83 -1.79
C SER A 51 9.89 -14.16 -1.49
N ASN A 52 9.49 -15.44 -1.46
CA ASN A 52 8.07 -15.80 -1.36
C ASN A 52 7.66 -16.49 -0.06
N ILE A 53 8.59 -16.76 0.84
CA ILE A 53 8.28 -17.48 2.08
C ILE A 53 8.95 -16.78 3.26
N ASN A 54 8.12 -16.45 4.25
CA ASN A 54 8.59 -16.01 5.56
C ASN A 54 9.20 -17.22 6.27
N ASP A 55 10.45 -17.10 6.76
CA ASP A 55 11.16 -18.16 7.48
C ASP A 55 10.63 -18.35 8.93
N ASP A 56 9.33 -18.12 9.18
CA ASP A 56 8.68 -18.28 10.47
C ASP A 56 8.33 -19.76 10.72
N TYR A 57 9.30 -20.55 11.18
CA TYR A 57 9.08 -21.94 11.55
C TYR A 57 8.60 -22.07 13.00
N VAL A 58 7.51 -22.82 13.20
CA VAL A 58 7.03 -23.24 14.54
C VAL A 58 7.86 -24.41 15.09
N ALA A 59 8.37 -25.27 14.19
CA ALA A 59 9.27 -26.38 14.48
C ALA A 59 10.07 -26.75 13.24
N GLY A 60 11.28 -27.29 13.44
CA GLY A 60 12.16 -27.70 12.34
C GLY A 60 12.83 -26.52 11.62
N SER A 61 13.15 -26.72 10.34
CA SER A 61 13.87 -25.75 9.50
C SER A 61 13.40 -25.82 8.04
N LYS A 62 13.98 -24.96 7.18
CA LYS A 62 13.67 -24.97 5.75
C LYS A 62 14.05 -26.31 5.11
N PRO A 63 13.30 -26.74 4.05
CA PRO A 63 13.53 -28.01 3.40
C PRO A 63 14.85 -28.06 2.63
N ALA A 64 15.55 -29.19 2.75
CA ALA A 64 16.60 -29.63 1.85
C ALA A 64 16.02 -30.47 0.70
N ASP A 65 16.86 -30.93 -0.23
CA ASP A 65 16.39 -31.79 -1.32
C ASP A 65 15.84 -33.12 -0.77
N GLY A 66 14.68 -33.51 -1.24
CA GLY A 66 13.91 -34.66 -0.75
C GLY A 66 13.00 -34.36 0.44
N GLU A 67 13.00 -33.13 0.96
CA GLU A 67 12.22 -32.71 2.10
C GLU A 67 11.15 -31.69 1.72
N ILE A 68 10.13 -31.58 2.61
CA ILE A 68 9.08 -30.54 2.49
C ILE A 68 8.82 -29.88 3.83
N ALA A 69 8.40 -28.61 3.77
CA ALA A 69 7.80 -27.91 4.90
C ALA A 69 6.28 -27.81 4.69
N ILE A 70 5.50 -27.87 5.77
CA ILE A 70 4.04 -27.78 5.76
C ILE A 70 3.57 -26.70 6.74
N TYR A 71 2.41 -26.11 6.48
CA TYR A 71 1.84 -25.14 7.42
C TYR A 71 1.24 -25.80 8.66
N ALA A 72 1.25 -25.07 9.77
CA ALA A 72 0.75 -25.59 11.05
C ALA A 72 -0.73 -26.00 11.02
N SER A 73 -1.57 -25.38 10.17
CA SER A 73 -2.94 -25.81 9.90
C SER A 73 -3.01 -27.23 9.41
N ASP A 74 -2.24 -27.55 8.37
CA ASP A 74 -2.23 -28.87 7.75
C ASP A 74 -1.62 -29.93 8.67
N ALA A 75 -0.53 -29.56 9.34
CA ALA A 75 0.13 -30.44 10.31
C ALA A 75 -0.81 -30.85 11.47
N LYS A 76 -1.63 -29.93 11.99
CA LYS A 76 -2.60 -30.20 13.06
C LYS A 76 -3.71 -31.16 12.63
N GLU A 77 -4.13 -31.13 11.39
CA GLU A 77 -5.12 -32.07 10.85
C GLU A 77 -4.56 -33.49 10.76
N LEU A 78 -3.25 -33.61 10.43
CA LEU A 78 -2.57 -34.90 10.33
C LEU A 78 -2.20 -35.49 11.69
N ASN A 79 -1.83 -34.65 12.67
CA ASN A 79 -1.45 -35.10 14.00
C ASN A 79 -1.77 -34.06 15.07
N LYS A 80 -2.39 -34.49 16.20
CA LYS A 80 -2.63 -33.61 17.34
C LYS A 80 -1.33 -33.03 17.89
N ASP A 81 -0.28 -33.85 18.01
CA ASP A 81 1.08 -33.42 18.29
C ASP A 81 1.81 -33.15 16.98
N TYR A 82 1.37 -32.08 16.30
CA TYR A 82 1.82 -31.76 14.95
C TYR A 82 3.33 -31.46 14.87
N LYS A 83 3.96 -31.01 15.95
CA LYS A 83 5.41 -30.76 15.98
C LYS A 83 6.22 -32.06 15.84
N SER A 84 5.67 -33.19 16.26
CA SER A 84 6.30 -34.50 16.13
C SER A 84 6.35 -35.02 14.69
N LEU A 85 5.72 -34.33 13.74
CA LEU A 85 5.81 -34.66 12.31
C LEU A 85 7.17 -34.30 11.70
N VAL A 86 7.94 -33.40 12.32
CA VAL A 86 9.31 -33.09 11.85
C VAL A 86 10.17 -34.34 11.90
N GLY A 87 10.86 -34.64 10.79
CA GLY A 87 11.64 -35.85 10.57
C GLY A 87 10.84 -37.10 10.15
N LYS A 88 9.50 -37.01 10.15
CA LYS A 88 8.64 -38.14 9.69
C LYS A 88 8.35 -38.02 8.21
N LYS A 89 8.02 -39.17 7.61
CA LYS A 89 7.63 -39.27 6.20
C LYS A 89 6.15 -39.04 6.02
N ILE A 90 5.79 -38.30 5.01
CA ILE A 90 4.42 -38.08 4.56
C ILE A 90 4.32 -38.29 3.06
N THR A 91 3.19 -38.85 2.62
CA THR A 91 2.92 -39.10 1.20
C THR A 91 2.01 -38.02 0.66
N LEU A 92 2.46 -37.31 -0.38
CA LEU A 92 1.65 -36.37 -1.15
C LEU A 92 1.15 -37.03 -2.42
N LYS A 93 -0.14 -36.88 -2.71
CA LYS A 93 -0.76 -37.17 -3.99
C LYS A 93 -1.35 -35.87 -4.53
N ILE A 94 -0.93 -35.43 -5.70
CA ILE A 94 -1.41 -34.20 -6.32
C ILE A 94 -1.51 -34.41 -7.85
N PRO A 95 -2.56 -33.86 -8.50
CA PRO A 95 -2.67 -33.95 -9.97
C PRO A 95 -1.64 -33.01 -10.61
N ALA A 96 -1.06 -33.50 -11.71
CA ALA A 96 -0.19 -32.72 -12.58
C ALA A 96 -0.54 -33.03 -14.05
N LYS A 97 0.16 -32.40 -14.98
CA LYS A 97 -0.02 -32.63 -16.42
C LYS A 97 1.29 -33.07 -17.03
N THR A 98 1.22 -33.96 -18.05
CA THR A 98 2.35 -34.26 -18.92
C THR A 98 2.63 -33.07 -19.86
N ALA A 99 3.77 -33.06 -20.52
CA ALA A 99 4.08 -32.06 -21.56
C ALA A 99 3.06 -32.07 -22.73
N ALA A 100 2.38 -33.20 -22.97
CA ALA A 100 1.28 -33.33 -23.93
C ALA A 100 -0.08 -32.88 -23.38
N GLY A 101 -0.15 -32.43 -22.12
CA GLY A 101 -1.38 -31.93 -21.46
C GLY A 101 -2.27 -33.04 -20.85
N ALA A 102 -1.87 -34.31 -20.87
CA ALA A 102 -2.61 -35.38 -20.22
C ALA A 102 -2.49 -35.28 -18.70
N SER A 103 -3.56 -35.57 -17.97
CA SER A 103 -3.57 -35.57 -16.51
C SER A 103 -2.84 -36.80 -15.98
N VAL A 104 -1.93 -36.59 -15.03
CA VAL A 104 -1.20 -37.64 -14.28
C VAL A 104 -1.29 -37.32 -12.78
N GLU A 105 -1.14 -38.33 -11.95
CA GLU A 105 -1.06 -38.14 -10.49
C GLU A 105 0.40 -38.28 -10.04
N VAL A 106 0.91 -37.24 -9.38
CA VAL A 106 2.20 -37.31 -8.72
C VAL A 106 1.98 -37.87 -7.33
N THR A 107 2.50 -39.07 -7.08
CA THR A 107 2.50 -39.69 -5.75
C THR A 107 3.94 -39.79 -5.28
N LYS A 108 4.28 -39.06 -4.20
CA LYS A 108 5.66 -39.06 -3.69
C LYS A 108 5.68 -38.98 -2.17
N GLU A 109 6.61 -39.72 -1.59
CA GLU A 109 6.93 -39.65 -0.16
C GLU A 109 8.01 -38.60 0.08
N PHE A 110 7.81 -37.75 1.06
CA PHE A 110 8.73 -36.70 1.47
C PHE A 110 8.96 -36.74 2.98
N THR A 111 10.13 -36.30 3.42
CA THR A 111 10.41 -36.08 4.84
C THR A 111 10.01 -34.65 5.22
N VAL A 112 9.28 -34.48 6.32
CA VAL A 112 8.94 -33.17 6.85
C VAL A 112 10.16 -32.55 7.51
N SER A 113 10.70 -31.48 6.95
CA SER A 113 11.82 -30.72 7.52
C SER A 113 11.38 -29.68 8.53
N GLY A 114 10.20 -29.09 8.33
CA GLY A 114 9.72 -28.02 9.17
C GLY A 114 8.24 -27.75 9.07
N ILE A 115 7.74 -27.07 10.08
CA ILE A 115 6.35 -26.62 10.18
C ILE A 115 6.34 -25.12 10.21
N LEU A 116 5.75 -24.51 9.21
CA LEU A 116 5.61 -23.07 9.04
C LEU A 116 4.43 -22.53 9.86
N LYS A 117 4.56 -21.32 10.35
CA LYS A 117 3.44 -20.56 10.90
C LYS A 117 2.44 -20.28 9.78
N ASN A 118 1.14 -20.36 10.09
CA ASN A 118 0.12 -20.07 9.09
C ASN A 118 0.26 -18.62 8.58
N PRO A 119 0.12 -18.40 7.27
CA PRO A 119 0.12 -17.06 6.71
C PRO A 119 -1.06 -16.27 7.28
N GLN A 120 -0.85 -14.98 7.52
CA GLN A 120 -1.92 -14.08 7.97
C GLN A 120 -2.62 -13.47 6.74
N GLY A 121 -3.95 -13.32 6.81
CA GLY A 121 -4.74 -12.69 5.77
C GLY A 121 -5.62 -13.64 4.95
N PRO A 122 -6.33 -13.12 3.93
CA PRO A 122 -7.33 -13.89 3.16
C PRO A 122 -6.76 -15.06 2.35
N ALA A 123 -5.44 -15.12 2.12
CA ALA A 123 -4.77 -16.21 1.42
C ALA A 123 -4.52 -17.46 2.32
N SER A 124 -4.94 -17.44 3.59
CA SER A 124 -4.68 -18.49 4.58
C SER A 124 -5.48 -19.79 4.39
N SER A 125 -6.31 -19.90 3.36
CA SER A 125 -7.27 -21.01 3.22
C SER A 125 -6.82 -22.15 2.32
N SER A 126 -5.69 -22.08 1.65
CA SER A 126 -5.17 -23.17 0.83
C SER A 126 -4.02 -23.90 1.54
N SER A 127 -4.09 -25.24 1.58
CA SER A 127 -2.99 -26.08 2.03
C SER A 127 -1.81 -25.90 1.10
N SER A 128 -0.72 -25.34 1.58
CA SER A 128 0.51 -25.17 0.80
C SER A 128 1.65 -26.01 1.40
N LEU A 129 2.33 -26.73 0.55
CA LEU A 129 3.52 -27.49 0.86
C LEU A 129 4.70 -26.80 0.16
N ILE A 130 5.82 -26.70 0.85
CA ILE A 130 6.99 -25.99 0.37
C ILE A 130 8.13 -26.96 0.23
N ALA A 131 8.75 -27.01 -0.95
CA ALA A 131 9.90 -27.85 -1.23
C ALA A 131 11.00 -27.10 -1.98
N THR A 132 12.18 -27.69 -2.14
CA THR A 132 13.20 -27.14 -3.03
C THR A 132 12.80 -27.36 -4.50
N TYR A 133 13.35 -26.54 -5.41
CA TYR A 133 13.14 -26.71 -6.84
C TYR A 133 13.50 -28.12 -7.31
N ASN A 134 14.64 -28.66 -6.86
CA ASN A 134 15.10 -30.00 -7.24
C ASN A 134 14.14 -31.10 -6.75
N THR A 135 13.58 -30.91 -5.55
CA THR A 135 12.64 -31.88 -4.97
C THR A 135 11.34 -31.95 -5.78
N VAL A 136 10.78 -30.79 -6.15
CA VAL A 136 9.55 -30.74 -6.96
C VAL A 136 9.82 -31.31 -8.35
N LYS A 137 10.92 -30.89 -8.98
CA LYS A 137 11.33 -31.38 -10.29
C LYS A 137 11.45 -32.91 -10.33
N ALA A 138 12.19 -33.50 -9.37
CA ALA A 138 12.35 -34.95 -9.28
C ALA A 138 11.02 -35.69 -9.01
N ALA A 139 10.09 -35.08 -8.30
CA ALA A 139 8.75 -35.64 -8.10
C ALA A 139 7.94 -35.65 -9.40
N LEU A 140 7.97 -34.57 -10.18
CA LEU A 140 7.31 -34.48 -11.50
C LEU A 140 7.90 -35.46 -12.49
N GLU A 141 9.22 -35.50 -12.61
CA GLU A 141 9.92 -36.44 -13.50
C GLU A 141 9.60 -37.90 -13.17
N SER A 142 9.52 -38.26 -11.88
CA SER A 142 9.17 -39.63 -11.47
C SER A 142 7.75 -40.05 -11.85
N ALA A 143 6.86 -39.11 -12.10
CA ALA A 143 5.48 -39.35 -12.56
C ALA A 143 5.30 -39.08 -14.05
N ASN A 144 6.38 -38.91 -14.84
CA ASN A 144 6.34 -38.48 -16.24
C ASN A 144 5.47 -37.19 -16.46
N ALA A 145 5.39 -36.34 -15.46
CA ALA A 145 4.74 -35.05 -15.57
C ALA A 145 5.68 -34.04 -16.24
N ASP A 146 5.10 -32.94 -16.73
CA ASP A 146 5.87 -31.80 -17.23
C ASP A 146 6.74 -31.23 -16.11
N SER A 147 8.04 -31.24 -16.30
CA SER A 147 9.04 -30.77 -15.35
C SER A 147 9.63 -29.39 -15.69
N ASP A 148 9.02 -28.67 -16.63
CA ASP A 148 9.36 -27.28 -16.90
C ASP A 148 8.82 -26.37 -15.78
N ALA A 149 9.57 -25.32 -15.44
CA ALA A 149 9.17 -24.43 -14.35
C ALA A 149 7.87 -23.67 -14.67
N THR A 150 6.99 -23.55 -13.68
CA THR A 150 5.71 -22.84 -13.85
C THR A 150 5.96 -21.35 -14.04
N TYR A 151 6.88 -20.76 -13.29
CA TYR A 151 7.33 -19.37 -13.41
C TYR A 151 8.77 -19.23 -12.93
N ALA A 152 9.34 -18.05 -13.06
CA ALA A 152 10.67 -17.75 -12.51
C ALA A 152 10.64 -16.45 -11.71
N VAL A 153 11.30 -16.46 -10.56
CA VAL A 153 11.55 -15.25 -9.78
C VAL A 153 12.85 -14.64 -10.29
N VAL A 154 12.75 -13.42 -10.81
CA VAL A 154 13.89 -12.65 -11.32
C VAL A 154 14.27 -11.59 -10.32
N THR A 155 15.47 -11.68 -9.77
CA THR A 155 16.04 -10.67 -8.88
C THR A 155 16.85 -9.67 -9.70
N VAL A 156 16.58 -8.38 -9.53
CA VAL A 156 17.25 -7.27 -10.22
C VAL A 156 18.31 -6.65 -9.30
N ASN A 157 19.37 -6.12 -9.89
CA ASN A 157 20.50 -5.55 -9.16
C ASN A 157 20.13 -4.33 -8.28
N LYS A 158 19.20 -3.46 -8.77
CA LYS A 158 18.73 -2.25 -8.08
C LYS A 158 17.24 -2.07 -8.30
N VAL A 159 16.54 -1.52 -7.33
CA VAL A 159 15.10 -1.26 -7.39
C VAL A 159 14.75 -0.35 -8.58
N ASP A 160 15.56 0.65 -8.85
CA ASP A 160 15.36 1.61 -9.95
C ASP A 160 15.35 0.93 -11.34
N ASN A 161 16.04 -0.20 -11.47
CA ASN A 161 16.13 -0.96 -12.72
C ASN A 161 14.97 -1.96 -12.91
N VAL A 162 14.09 -2.15 -11.90
CA VAL A 162 13.00 -3.13 -12.00
C VAL A 162 12.07 -2.81 -13.16
N LYS A 163 11.72 -1.54 -13.36
CA LYS A 163 10.80 -1.11 -14.42
C LYS A 163 11.37 -1.33 -15.82
N SER A 164 12.63 -0.95 -16.05
CA SER A 164 13.32 -1.18 -17.34
C SER A 164 13.50 -2.67 -17.61
N THR A 165 14.03 -3.43 -16.65
CA THR A 165 14.23 -4.88 -16.77
C THR A 165 12.90 -5.62 -17.01
N THR A 166 11.81 -5.22 -16.35
CA THR A 166 10.47 -5.76 -16.59
C THR A 166 10.03 -5.55 -18.05
N SER A 167 10.23 -4.36 -18.58
CA SER A 167 9.93 -4.03 -19.98
C SER A 167 10.80 -4.84 -20.96
N ASP A 168 12.08 -4.99 -20.66
CA ASP A 168 13.01 -5.77 -21.48
C ASP A 168 12.62 -7.24 -21.52
N ILE A 169 12.24 -7.81 -20.38
CA ILE A 169 11.74 -9.20 -20.29
C ILE A 169 10.44 -9.36 -21.10
N GLN A 170 9.48 -8.44 -20.99
CA GLN A 170 8.22 -8.49 -21.74
C GLN A 170 8.43 -8.37 -23.27
N ASN A 171 9.50 -7.70 -23.68
CA ASN A 171 9.85 -7.54 -25.08
C ASN A 171 10.76 -8.65 -25.61
N LEU A 172 11.26 -9.54 -24.75
CA LEU A 172 12.00 -10.73 -25.18
C LEU A 172 11.15 -11.60 -26.08
N LYS A 173 11.74 -11.97 -27.22
CA LYS A 173 11.12 -12.88 -28.18
C LYS A 173 11.81 -14.24 -28.14
N ILE A 174 11.01 -15.30 -28.13
CA ILE A 174 11.44 -16.68 -28.37
C ILE A 174 10.73 -17.13 -29.64
N ASP A 175 11.48 -17.57 -30.63
CA ASP A 175 10.98 -17.96 -31.95
C ASP A 175 10.07 -16.89 -32.60
N GLY A 176 10.46 -15.61 -32.43
CA GLY A 176 9.75 -14.47 -32.99
C GLY A 176 8.54 -13.97 -32.17
N THR A 177 8.12 -14.69 -31.15
CA THR A 177 6.92 -14.39 -30.34
C THR A 177 7.31 -13.86 -28.95
N LYS A 178 6.58 -12.84 -28.46
CA LYS A 178 6.70 -12.39 -27.08
C LYS A 178 6.08 -13.46 -26.16
N THR A 179 6.89 -14.01 -25.27
CA THR A 179 6.50 -15.20 -24.51
C THR A 179 6.30 -14.91 -23.02
N PHE A 180 6.95 -13.84 -22.52
CA PHE A 180 6.93 -13.59 -21.08
C PHE A 180 5.84 -12.61 -20.66
N VAL A 181 5.10 -12.98 -19.63
CA VAL A 181 4.25 -12.08 -18.83
C VAL A 181 4.95 -11.88 -17.50
N THR A 182 5.11 -10.65 -17.11
CA THR A 182 5.82 -10.28 -15.88
C THR A 182 4.88 -9.63 -14.88
N TYR A 183 5.06 -9.99 -13.62
CA TYR A 183 4.42 -9.32 -12.49
C TYR A 183 5.53 -8.76 -11.61
N SER A 184 5.52 -7.46 -11.38
CA SER A 184 6.49 -6.83 -10.48
C SER A 184 5.78 -6.11 -9.34
N VAL A 185 6.40 -6.13 -8.17
CA VAL A 185 5.91 -5.39 -6.99
C VAL A 185 5.85 -3.90 -7.29
N THR A 186 6.81 -3.37 -8.06
CA THR A 186 6.82 -1.95 -8.47
C THR A 186 5.65 -1.60 -9.36
N SER A 187 5.24 -2.45 -10.29
CA SER A 187 4.05 -2.22 -11.13
C SER A 187 2.77 -2.15 -10.29
N PHE A 188 2.67 -2.98 -9.26
CA PHE A 188 1.56 -2.92 -8.32
C PHE A 188 1.58 -1.63 -7.48
N LEU A 189 2.77 -1.23 -7.01
CA LEU A 189 2.95 0.03 -6.30
C LEU A 189 2.64 1.25 -7.19
N ASP A 190 3.00 1.21 -8.48
CA ASP A 190 2.66 2.26 -9.45
C ASP A 190 1.13 2.42 -9.57
N VAL A 191 0.37 1.32 -9.63
CA VAL A 191 -1.11 1.37 -9.67
C VAL A 191 -1.67 2.00 -8.39
N ILE A 192 -1.20 1.56 -7.22
CA ILE A 192 -1.62 2.14 -5.93
C ILE A 192 -1.28 3.62 -5.87
N THR A 193 -0.07 4.00 -6.27
CA THR A 193 0.38 5.39 -6.29
C THR A 193 -0.48 6.25 -7.22
N ASN A 194 -0.81 5.74 -8.42
CA ASN A 194 -1.68 6.45 -9.36
C ASN A 194 -3.08 6.66 -8.80
N ILE A 195 -3.68 5.63 -8.19
CA ILE A 195 -4.99 5.75 -7.52
C ILE A 195 -4.91 6.78 -6.40
N THR A 196 -3.88 6.70 -5.55
CA THR A 196 -3.67 7.64 -4.44
C THR A 196 -3.51 9.07 -4.93
N ASN A 197 -2.77 9.28 -6.02
CA ASN A 197 -2.60 10.60 -6.65
C ASN A 197 -3.93 11.15 -7.17
N ILE A 198 -4.73 10.32 -7.87
CA ILE A 198 -6.05 10.74 -8.38
C ILE A 198 -6.95 11.16 -7.22
N VAL A 199 -7.04 10.34 -6.17
CA VAL A 199 -7.84 10.66 -4.97
C VAL A 199 -7.33 11.95 -4.32
N SER A 200 -6.02 12.12 -4.20
CA SER A 200 -5.41 13.33 -3.64
C SER A 200 -5.73 14.58 -4.44
N TYR A 201 -5.71 14.51 -5.77
CA TYR A 201 -6.08 15.65 -6.64
C TYR A 201 -7.56 16.00 -6.50
N VAL A 202 -8.45 15.01 -6.43
CA VAL A 202 -9.88 15.24 -6.21
C VAL A 202 -10.13 15.91 -4.85
N LEU A 203 -9.49 15.40 -3.79
CA LEU A 203 -9.60 16.01 -2.46
C LEU A 203 -9.02 17.42 -2.42
N ALA A 204 -7.89 17.65 -3.09
CA ALA A 204 -7.29 18.98 -3.19
C ALA A 204 -8.20 19.96 -3.96
N ALA A 205 -8.89 19.52 -5.01
CA ALA A 205 -9.84 20.34 -5.75
C ALA A 205 -11.05 20.73 -4.86
N ILE A 206 -11.62 19.78 -4.11
CA ILE A 206 -12.71 20.04 -3.16
C ILE A 206 -12.25 21.02 -2.07
N ALA A 207 -11.04 20.79 -1.51
CA ALA A 207 -10.45 21.71 -0.53
C ALA A 207 -10.26 23.11 -1.13
N GLY A 208 -9.77 23.22 -2.36
CA GLY A 208 -9.61 24.48 -3.07
C GLY A 208 -10.90 25.26 -3.23
N ILE A 209 -11.99 24.59 -3.62
CA ILE A 209 -13.32 25.19 -3.71
C ILE A 209 -13.78 25.68 -2.33
N SER A 210 -13.59 24.87 -1.28
CA SER A 210 -13.93 25.25 0.10
C SER A 210 -13.16 26.48 0.58
N LEU A 211 -11.86 26.60 0.20
CA LEU A 211 -11.07 27.78 0.51
C LEU A 211 -11.61 29.05 -0.19
N ILE A 212 -12.02 28.94 -1.46
CA ILE A 212 -12.63 30.06 -2.21
C ILE A 212 -13.92 30.53 -1.51
N VAL A 213 -14.79 29.59 -1.13
CA VAL A 213 -16.02 29.91 -0.40
C VAL A 213 -15.70 30.60 0.94
N SER A 214 -14.69 30.10 1.66
CA SER A 214 -14.24 30.71 2.91
C SER A 214 -13.76 32.14 2.74
N ILE A 215 -13.02 32.44 1.66
CA ILE A 215 -12.61 33.82 1.32
C ILE A 215 -13.83 34.71 1.17
N PHE A 216 -14.84 34.28 0.41
CA PHE A 216 -16.07 35.04 0.22
C PHE A 216 -16.80 35.30 1.56
N MET A 217 -16.90 34.28 2.40
CA MET A 217 -17.53 34.42 3.72
C MET A 217 -16.81 35.41 4.61
N ILE A 218 -15.47 35.38 4.67
CA ILE A 218 -14.68 36.34 5.43
C ILE A 218 -14.88 37.76 4.88
N VAL A 219 -14.87 37.91 3.56
CA VAL A 219 -15.13 39.22 2.92
C VAL A 219 -16.50 39.75 3.33
N VAL A 220 -17.57 38.98 3.20
CA VAL A 220 -18.92 39.39 3.56
C VAL A 220 -19.04 39.74 5.06
N THR A 221 -18.53 38.87 5.93
CA THR A 221 -18.57 39.08 7.37
C THR A 221 -17.81 40.36 7.78
N THR A 222 -16.63 40.59 7.19
CA THR A 222 -15.85 41.80 7.45
C THR A 222 -16.55 43.05 6.90
N TYR A 223 -17.24 42.99 5.77
CA TYR A 223 -18.05 44.11 5.26
C TYR A 223 -19.19 44.46 6.20
N MET A 224 -19.89 43.45 6.75
CA MET A 224 -20.95 43.66 7.76
C MET A 224 -20.39 44.32 9.03
N SER A 225 -19.27 43.80 9.53
CA SER A 225 -18.57 44.34 10.70
C SER A 225 -18.18 45.83 10.49
N VAL A 226 -17.66 46.15 9.30
CA VAL A 226 -17.34 47.56 8.94
C VAL A 226 -18.61 48.43 8.93
N ALA A 227 -19.74 47.94 8.37
CA ALA A 227 -20.98 48.67 8.32
C ALA A 227 -21.56 48.93 9.73
N GLU A 228 -21.54 47.91 10.60
CA GLU A 228 -22.03 48.05 11.99
C GLU A 228 -21.20 49.01 12.83
N ARG A 229 -19.90 49.13 12.59
CA ARG A 229 -18.96 49.98 13.34
C ARG A 229 -18.63 51.29 12.62
N THR A 230 -19.47 51.74 11.68
CA THR A 230 -19.22 52.96 10.87
C THR A 230 -19.06 54.20 11.73
N LYS A 231 -19.87 54.37 12.79
CA LYS A 231 -19.76 55.52 13.74
C LYS A 231 -18.44 55.50 14.52
N GLU A 232 -18.01 54.30 15.01
CA GLU A 232 -16.75 54.16 15.74
C GLU A 232 -15.57 54.56 14.85
N ILE A 233 -15.58 54.09 13.59
CA ILE A 233 -14.57 54.44 12.59
C ILE A 233 -14.58 55.96 12.34
N GLY A 234 -15.76 56.55 12.23
CA GLY A 234 -15.92 58.02 12.11
C GLY A 234 -15.31 58.80 13.27
N VAL A 235 -15.57 58.39 14.51
CA VAL A 235 -14.99 59.00 15.72
C VAL A 235 -13.47 58.88 15.74
N ILE A 236 -12.91 57.67 15.47
CA ILE A 236 -11.46 57.46 15.44
C ILE A 236 -10.82 58.39 14.40
N ARG A 237 -11.45 58.57 13.24
CA ARG A 237 -10.96 59.41 12.16
C ARG A 237 -11.08 60.92 12.53
N ALA A 238 -12.14 61.33 13.21
CA ALA A 238 -12.33 62.70 13.68
C ALA A 238 -11.29 63.09 14.74
N LEU A 239 -10.84 62.12 15.56
CA LEU A 239 -9.77 62.31 16.55
C LEU A 239 -8.36 62.25 15.93
N GLY A 240 -8.23 62.19 14.59
CA GLY A 240 -6.95 62.25 13.89
C GLY A 240 -6.38 60.89 13.43
N GLY A 241 -7.16 59.81 13.54
CA GLY A 241 -6.76 58.49 13.06
C GLY A 241 -6.51 58.47 11.54
N ARG A 242 -5.40 57.89 11.11
CA ARG A 242 -5.04 57.78 9.68
C ARG A 242 -5.78 56.64 9.01
N LYS A 243 -6.00 56.76 7.66
CA LYS A 243 -6.59 55.67 6.88
C LYS A 243 -5.88 54.33 7.07
N LYS A 244 -4.56 54.33 7.20
CA LYS A 244 -3.74 53.16 7.44
C LYS A 244 -4.02 52.48 8.78
N ASP A 245 -4.37 53.27 9.80
CA ASP A 245 -4.62 52.74 11.16
C ASP A 245 -5.94 51.95 11.16
N ILE A 246 -6.98 52.50 10.50
CA ILE A 246 -8.25 51.77 10.28
C ILE A 246 -8.04 50.50 9.49
N SER A 247 -7.31 50.56 8.36
CA SER A 247 -7.03 49.35 7.55
C SER A 247 -6.27 48.29 8.35
N ARG A 248 -5.26 48.70 9.15
CA ARG A 248 -4.49 47.77 10.00
C ARG A 248 -5.37 47.13 11.09
N LEU A 249 -6.34 47.85 11.64
CA LEU A 249 -7.25 47.28 12.63
C LEU A 249 -8.03 46.11 12.08
N PHE A 250 -8.68 46.25 10.92
CA PHE A 250 -9.46 45.20 10.29
C PHE A 250 -8.56 44.05 9.75
N THR A 251 -7.36 44.38 9.27
CA THR A 251 -6.39 43.36 8.87
C THR A 251 -5.91 42.53 10.06
N ALA A 252 -5.66 43.17 11.21
CA ALA A 252 -5.29 42.48 12.44
C ALA A 252 -6.43 41.56 12.95
N GLU A 253 -7.68 42.07 12.92
CA GLU A 253 -8.86 41.30 13.29
C GLU A 253 -8.99 40.01 12.41
N SER A 254 -8.85 40.15 11.08
CA SER A 254 -8.86 39.02 10.15
C SER A 254 -7.70 38.08 10.38
N LEU A 255 -6.51 38.57 10.74
CA LEU A 255 -5.35 37.76 11.07
C LEU A 255 -5.59 36.91 12.33
N ILE A 256 -6.17 37.50 13.38
CA ILE A 256 -6.53 36.79 14.60
C ILE A 256 -7.56 35.68 14.30
N LEU A 257 -8.58 36.00 13.49
CA LEU A 257 -9.57 35.04 13.05
C LEU A 257 -8.91 33.87 12.25
N GLY A 258 -8.00 34.19 11.33
CA GLY A 258 -7.28 33.20 10.57
C GLY A 258 -6.41 32.29 11.44
N LEU A 259 -5.67 32.84 12.40
CA LEU A 259 -4.82 32.06 13.31
C LEU A 259 -5.64 31.20 14.28
N SER A 260 -6.73 31.75 14.84
CA SER A 260 -7.61 30.96 15.71
C SER A 260 -8.29 29.81 14.96
N SER A 261 -8.76 30.06 13.74
CA SER A 261 -9.33 29.03 12.86
C SER A 261 -8.32 27.95 12.53
N ALA A 262 -7.06 28.32 12.23
CA ALA A 262 -5.98 27.37 11.98
C ALA A 262 -5.70 26.51 13.22
N ALA A 263 -5.66 27.10 14.42
CA ALA A 263 -5.44 26.36 15.66
C ALA A 263 -6.56 25.34 15.93
N ILE A 264 -7.81 25.72 15.72
CA ILE A 264 -8.98 24.85 15.87
C ILE A 264 -8.92 23.70 14.81
N ALA A 265 -8.65 24.04 13.56
CA ALA A 265 -8.54 23.04 12.47
C ALA A 265 -7.43 22.02 12.73
N ILE A 266 -6.27 22.47 13.22
CA ILE A 266 -5.15 21.57 13.60
C ILE A 266 -5.58 20.67 14.76
N GLY A 267 -6.28 21.20 15.75
CA GLY A 267 -6.83 20.40 16.87
C GLY A 267 -7.76 19.28 16.36
N PHE A 268 -8.69 19.60 15.47
CA PHE A 268 -9.57 18.59 14.84
C PHE A 268 -8.80 17.58 13.98
N ALA A 269 -7.75 18.02 13.27
CA ALA A 269 -6.92 17.11 12.49
C ALA A 269 -6.19 16.08 13.37
N TYR A 270 -5.63 16.51 14.50
CA TYR A 270 -5.00 15.59 15.47
C TYR A 270 -6.02 14.66 16.12
N LEU A 271 -7.20 15.16 16.46
CA LEU A 271 -8.29 14.32 16.98
C LEU A 271 -8.70 13.25 15.96
N GLY A 272 -8.85 13.64 14.70
CA GLY A 272 -9.12 12.70 13.59
C GLY A 272 -8.02 11.66 13.44
N GLN A 273 -6.75 12.07 13.42
CA GLN A 273 -5.61 11.17 13.41
C GLN A 273 -5.65 10.15 14.54
N PHE A 274 -5.92 10.60 15.76
CA PHE A 274 -6.01 9.74 16.95
C PHE A 274 -7.14 8.71 16.81
N LEU A 275 -8.34 9.14 16.40
CA LEU A 275 -9.50 8.26 16.24
C LEU A 275 -9.28 7.22 15.14
N ILE A 276 -8.74 7.63 13.98
CA ILE A 276 -8.46 6.72 12.86
C ILE A 276 -7.40 5.69 13.27
N ASN A 277 -6.27 6.12 13.82
CA ASN A 277 -5.23 5.20 14.24
C ASN A 277 -5.73 4.22 15.33
N LYS A 278 -6.55 4.69 16.28
CA LYS A 278 -7.14 3.83 17.30
C LYS A 278 -8.12 2.81 16.70
N ALA A 279 -8.95 3.21 15.75
CA ALA A 279 -9.91 2.32 15.10
C ALA A 279 -9.23 1.23 14.26
N LEU A 280 -8.11 1.58 13.58
CA LEU A 280 -7.38 0.66 12.71
C LEU A 280 -6.28 -0.13 13.42
N SER A 281 -5.88 0.23 14.64
CA SER A 281 -4.83 -0.46 15.39
C SER A 281 -5.14 -1.94 15.65
N SER A 282 -6.43 -2.30 15.79
CA SER A 282 -6.88 -3.68 15.95
C SER A 282 -6.75 -4.54 14.68
N PHE A 283 -6.66 -3.92 13.50
CA PHE A 283 -6.52 -4.61 12.20
C PHE A 283 -5.07 -4.70 11.73
N LEU A 284 -4.16 -3.90 12.27
CA LEU A 284 -2.82 -3.66 11.73
C LEU A 284 -1.70 -3.80 12.78
N ASP A 285 -1.88 -4.66 13.77
CA ASP A 285 -0.88 -4.97 14.81
C ASP A 285 -0.19 -3.72 15.41
N GLY A 286 -0.96 -2.64 15.62
CA GLY A 286 -0.47 -1.42 16.27
C GLY A 286 0.28 -0.44 15.35
N ALA A 287 0.30 -0.64 14.04
CA ALA A 287 0.89 0.32 13.12
C ALA A 287 0.06 1.61 13.01
N SER A 288 0.70 2.77 13.12
CA SER A 288 0.07 4.07 12.89
C SER A 288 0.08 4.39 11.39
N ILE A 289 -1.13 4.50 10.78
CA ILE A 289 -1.28 4.75 9.34
C ILE A 289 -1.27 6.24 9.03
N VAL A 290 -1.96 7.03 9.86
CA VAL A 290 -2.07 8.47 9.64
C VAL A 290 -1.03 9.19 10.50
N GLN A 291 -0.15 9.95 9.84
CA GLN A 291 0.84 10.79 10.50
C GLN A 291 0.78 12.21 9.94
N ILE A 292 0.52 13.19 10.80
CA ILE A 292 0.59 14.61 10.45
C ILE A 292 2.00 15.08 10.79
N SER A 293 2.78 15.42 9.76
CA SER A 293 4.13 15.97 9.98
C SER A 293 4.08 17.47 10.32
N GLY A 294 5.11 17.95 11.02
CA GLY A 294 5.24 19.38 11.33
C GLY A 294 5.20 20.30 10.09
N GLY A 295 5.70 19.80 8.95
CA GLY A 295 5.63 20.52 7.68
C GLY A 295 4.20 20.80 7.20
N HIS A 296 3.29 19.83 7.35
CA HIS A 296 1.87 20.03 7.00
C HIS A 296 1.20 21.07 7.90
N ILE A 297 1.56 21.11 9.19
CA ILE A 297 1.03 22.10 10.13
C ILE A 297 1.48 23.51 9.75
N ILE A 298 2.78 23.68 9.50
CA ILE A 298 3.34 24.99 9.08
C ILE A 298 2.68 25.44 7.77
N PHE A 299 2.55 24.54 6.80
CA PHE A 299 1.89 24.84 5.53
C PHE A 299 0.43 25.29 5.75
N ALA A 300 -0.34 24.58 6.57
CA ALA A 300 -1.73 24.92 6.87
C ALA A 300 -1.85 26.30 7.54
N ILE A 301 -0.96 26.65 8.47
CA ILE A 301 -0.93 27.97 9.12
C ILE A 301 -0.62 29.06 8.07
N ILE A 302 0.38 28.85 7.22
CA ILE A 302 0.73 29.82 6.17
C ILE A 302 -0.46 30.05 5.23
N VAL A 303 -1.12 28.99 4.79
CA VAL A 303 -2.30 29.09 3.91
C VAL A 303 -3.43 29.83 4.61
N ALA A 304 -3.73 29.53 5.87
CA ALA A 304 -4.78 30.21 6.64
C ALA A 304 -4.50 31.72 6.80
N VAL A 305 -3.26 32.07 7.11
CA VAL A 305 -2.82 33.49 7.22
C VAL A 305 -2.94 34.19 5.87
N LEU A 306 -2.49 33.58 4.78
CA LEU A 306 -2.61 34.15 3.43
C LEU A 306 -4.07 34.39 3.05
N ILE A 307 -4.95 33.45 3.31
CA ILE A 307 -6.38 33.57 3.03
C ILE A 307 -6.99 34.69 3.84
N ALA A 308 -6.71 34.77 5.14
CA ALA A 308 -7.20 35.82 6.00
C ALA A 308 -6.75 37.23 5.55
N LEU A 309 -5.48 37.35 5.16
CA LEU A 309 -4.94 38.60 4.62
C LEU A 309 -5.59 38.97 3.28
N LEU A 310 -5.69 38.04 2.34
CA LEU A 310 -6.32 38.30 1.03
C LEU A 310 -7.79 38.72 1.19
N ALA A 311 -8.54 37.99 2.02
CA ALA A 311 -9.94 38.27 2.27
C ALA A 311 -10.17 39.67 2.95
N SER A 312 -9.22 40.09 3.77
CA SER A 312 -9.32 41.40 4.46
C SER A 312 -9.01 42.60 3.58
N LEU A 313 -8.29 42.43 2.47
CA LEU A 313 -7.82 43.57 1.63
C LEU A 313 -8.95 44.48 1.14
N ALA A 314 -10.02 43.89 0.60
CA ALA A 314 -11.13 44.67 0.02
C ALA A 314 -11.96 45.40 1.11
N PRO A 315 -12.43 44.74 2.18
CA PRO A 315 -13.23 45.43 3.21
C PRO A 315 -12.42 46.42 4.05
N SER A 316 -11.15 46.11 4.40
CA SER A 316 -10.30 47.03 5.14
C SER A 316 -9.96 48.30 4.34
N GLY A 317 -9.77 48.16 3.03
CA GLY A 317 -9.60 49.28 2.11
C GLY A 317 -10.85 50.17 2.02
N ARG A 318 -12.05 49.59 2.02
CA ARG A 318 -13.31 50.35 2.05
C ARG A 318 -13.53 51.07 3.39
N ALA A 319 -13.29 50.36 4.51
CA ALA A 319 -13.36 50.99 5.83
C ALA A 319 -12.45 52.24 5.96
N ALA A 320 -11.23 52.16 5.44
CA ALA A 320 -10.28 53.26 5.43
C ALA A 320 -10.68 54.45 4.56
N ARG A 321 -11.60 54.30 3.62
CA ARG A 321 -12.08 55.33 2.69
C ARG A 321 -13.43 55.93 3.10
N LEU A 322 -14.04 55.49 4.19
CA LEU A 322 -15.29 56.07 4.69
C LEU A 322 -15.16 57.56 4.91
N ASN A 323 -16.22 58.32 4.52
CA ASN A 323 -16.32 59.77 4.75
C ASN A 323 -16.67 60.00 6.20
N THR A 324 -15.83 60.75 6.92
CA THR A 324 -15.98 61.01 8.36
C THR A 324 -17.28 61.71 8.67
N ILE A 325 -17.73 62.65 7.78
CA ILE A 325 -18.96 63.43 7.99
C ILE A 325 -20.18 62.55 7.87
N GLU A 326 -20.24 61.71 6.82
CA GLU A 326 -21.33 60.74 6.58
C GLU A 326 -21.38 59.67 7.66
N ALA A 327 -20.19 59.20 8.11
CA ALA A 327 -20.10 58.20 9.18
C ALA A 327 -20.61 58.67 10.53
N LEU A 328 -20.49 59.94 10.82
CA LEU A 328 -20.99 60.56 12.06
C LEU A 328 -22.46 60.98 11.94
N ALA A 329 -22.96 61.26 10.73
CA ALA A 329 -24.35 61.64 10.45
C ALA A 329 -25.29 60.44 10.23
N SER A 330 -24.77 59.22 10.11
CA SER A 330 -25.59 58.00 9.97
C SER A 330 -26.31 57.70 11.30
N GLU A 331 -27.64 57.70 11.30
CA GLU A 331 -28.46 57.23 12.42
C GLU A 331 -28.42 55.72 12.59
#